data_4f06ae97514daa0a02e6709a33ec3ba5
#
_entry.id   4f06ae97514daa0a02e6709a33ec3ba5
#
_cell.length_a   1.000
_cell.length_b   1.000
_cell.length_c   1.000
_cell.angle_alpha   90.00
_cell.angle_beta   90.00
_cell.angle_gamma   90.00
#
_symmetry.space_group_name_H-M   'P 1'
#
loop_
_entity.id
_entity.type
_entity.pdbx_description
1 polymer ?
#
loop_
_entity_poly.entity_id
_entity_poly.type
_entity_poly.pdbx_seq_one_letter_code
_entity_poly.pdbx_strand_id
1 'polypeptide(L)'
;MKLNDQFILHQVDDQTVLLPIEGAPFHGLVQGNKSVRVILECLQQDTTEEAITDELCRRFQGDREVIRADVADVVTRLKEIGAIVE
;
A
#
# COMPACT_ATOMS: atom_id res chain seq x y z
N MET A 1 -1.23 10.38 5.87
CA MET A 1 -0.45 9.90 4.70
C MET A 1 -1.36 9.39 3.61
N LYS A 2 -0.91 9.45 2.41
CA LYS A 2 -1.71 9.17 1.24
C LYS A 2 -0.77 8.76 0.10
N LEU A 3 -1.29 8.01 -0.86
CA LEU A 3 -0.49 7.61 -2.02
C LEU A 3 -0.15 8.83 -2.86
N ASN A 4 1.09 8.90 -3.33
CA ASN A 4 1.56 9.98 -4.20
C ASN A 4 0.82 9.90 -5.54
N ASP A 5 0.34 11.03 -6.03
CA ASP A 5 -0.37 11.13 -7.31
C ASP A 5 0.48 10.70 -8.51
N GLN A 6 1.79 10.59 -8.32
CA GLN A 6 2.70 10.14 -9.36
C GLN A 6 2.74 8.63 -9.51
N PHE A 7 1.91 7.90 -8.76
CA PHE A 7 1.80 6.46 -8.85
C PHE A 7 0.36 6.07 -9.12
N ILE A 8 0.17 5.04 -9.93
CA ILE A 8 -1.16 4.50 -10.22
C ILE A 8 -1.24 3.05 -9.80
N LEU A 9 -2.41 2.69 -9.30
CA LEU A 9 -2.74 1.29 -9.02
C LEU A 9 -3.28 0.64 -10.29
N HIS A 10 -2.74 -0.51 -10.61
CA HIS A 10 -3.18 -1.29 -11.75
C HIS A 10 -3.44 -2.72 -11.31
N GLN A 11 -4.55 -3.29 -11.74
CA GLN A 11 -4.83 -4.69 -11.46
C GLN A 11 -4.54 -5.53 -12.68
N VAL A 12 -3.71 -6.57 -12.49
CA VAL A 12 -3.40 -7.54 -13.52
C VAL A 12 -3.72 -8.91 -12.93
N ASP A 13 -4.78 -9.52 -13.42
CA ASP A 13 -5.30 -10.78 -12.89
C ASP A 13 -5.65 -10.61 -11.40
N ASP A 14 -5.07 -11.42 -10.53
CA ASP A 14 -5.31 -11.35 -9.09
C ASP A 14 -4.31 -10.49 -8.35
N GLN A 15 -3.43 -9.80 -9.07
CA GLN A 15 -2.37 -9.02 -8.47
C GLN A 15 -2.61 -7.53 -8.62
N THR A 16 -2.26 -6.81 -7.58
CA THR A 16 -2.24 -5.35 -7.61
C THR A 16 -0.82 -4.89 -7.86
N VAL A 17 -0.66 -4.04 -8.84
CA VAL A 17 0.64 -3.51 -9.25
C VAL A 17 0.61 -2.02 -9.09
N LEU A 18 1.62 -1.47 -8.42
CA LEU A 18 1.81 -0.04 -8.30
C LEU A 18 2.83 0.39 -9.34
N LEU A 19 2.41 1.29 -10.23
CA LEU A 19 3.26 1.77 -11.32
C LEU A 19 3.49 3.26 -11.17
N PRO A 20 4.75 3.73 -11.37
CA PRO A 20 4.99 5.16 -11.43
C PRO A 20 4.40 5.74 -12.71
N ILE A 21 3.88 6.95 -12.60
CA ILE A 21 3.51 7.71 -13.78
C ILE A 21 4.80 8.23 -14.40
N GLU A 22 4.72 8.54 -15.67
CA GLU A 22 5.83 9.01 -16.48
C GLU A 22 6.78 9.97 -15.76
N GLY A 23 8.07 9.69 -15.84
CA GLY A 23 9.10 10.55 -15.27
C GLY A 23 9.55 10.20 -13.85
N ALA A 24 8.89 9.26 -13.20
CA ALA A 24 9.34 8.82 -11.88
C ALA A 24 10.62 7.98 -12.02
N PRO A 25 11.64 8.22 -11.17
CA PRO A 25 12.92 7.51 -11.29
C PRO A 25 12.90 6.07 -10.81
N PHE A 26 11.75 5.51 -10.62
CA PHE A 26 11.57 4.19 -10.04
C PHE A 26 11.42 3.15 -11.15
N HIS A 27 12.22 2.10 -11.07
CA HIS A 27 12.23 1.02 -12.07
C HIS A 27 11.66 -0.29 -11.56
N GLY A 28 10.87 -0.28 -10.51
CA GLY A 28 10.34 -1.48 -9.93
C GLY A 28 8.82 -1.51 -9.93
N LEU A 29 8.29 -2.70 -9.78
CA LEU A 29 6.88 -2.92 -9.56
C LEU A 29 6.69 -3.33 -8.11
N VAL A 30 5.71 -2.73 -7.45
CA VAL A 30 5.29 -3.23 -6.15
C VAL A 30 4.15 -4.19 -6.43
N GLN A 31 4.44 -5.48 -6.30
CA GLN A 31 3.44 -6.52 -6.45
C GLN A 31 2.99 -6.95 -5.07
N GLY A 32 1.71 -7.14 -4.91
CA GLY A 32 1.19 -7.49 -3.61
C GLY A 32 0.05 -8.49 -3.64
N ASN A 33 -0.10 -9.19 -2.53
CA ASN A 33 -1.22 -10.07 -2.28
C ASN A 33 -2.46 -9.24 -1.89
N LYS A 34 -3.51 -9.93 -1.43
CA LYS A 34 -4.76 -9.26 -1.05
C LYS A 34 -4.58 -8.22 0.05
N SER A 35 -3.68 -8.47 0.99
CA SER A 35 -3.42 -7.51 2.07
C SER A 35 -2.82 -6.22 1.54
N VAL A 36 -1.84 -6.33 0.65
CA VAL A 36 -1.21 -5.16 0.03
C VAL A 36 -2.24 -4.37 -0.77
N ARG A 37 -3.12 -5.06 -1.48
CA ARG A 37 -4.19 -4.41 -2.24
C ARG A 37 -5.06 -3.53 -1.34
N VAL A 38 -5.47 -4.06 -0.18
CA VAL A 38 -6.30 -3.30 0.76
C VAL A 38 -5.53 -2.11 1.31
N ILE A 39 -4.25 -2.29 1.63
CA ILE A 39 -3.40 -1.20 2.10
C ILE A 39 -3.34 -0.08 1.05
N LEU A 40 -3.12 -0.43 -0.20
CA LEU A 40 -3.04 0.55 -1.28
C LEU A 40 -4.39 1.23 -1.53
N GLU A 41 -5.49 0.50 -1.40
CA GLU A 41 -6.83 1.09 -1.51
C GLU A 41 -7.08 2.11 -0.39
N CYS A 42 -6.65 1.81 0.83
CA CYS A 42 -6.77 2.75 1.94
C CYS A 42 -5.98 4.03 1.68
N LEU A 43 -4.84 3.91 1.02
CA LEU A 43 -3.96 5.03 0.71
C LEU A 43 -4.48 5.92 -0.43
N GLN A 44 -5.57 5.56 -1.08
CA GLN A 44 -6.21 6.44 -2.07
C GLN A 44 -6.77 7.70 -1.40
N GLN A 45 -7.01 7.63 -0.11
CA GLN A 45 -7.45 8.76 0.69
C GLN A 45 -6.44 8.96 1.82
N ASP A 46 -6.42 10.16 2.38
CA ASP A 46 -5.55 10.42 3.52
C ASP A 46 -5.91 9.48 4.68
N THR A 47 -4.93 8.77 5.20
CA THR A 47 -5.15 7.77 6.22
C THR A 47 -3.92 7.63 7.13
N THR A 48 -3.98 6.70 8.08
CA THR A 48 -2.89 6.40 8.98
C THR A 48 -2.62 4.90 9.02
N GLU A 49 -1.44 4.52 9.51
CA GLU A 49 -1.11 3.09 9.67
C GLU A 49 -2.11 2.40 10.58
N GLU A 50 -2.56 3.08 11.63
CA GLU A 50 -3.53 2.51 12.55
C GLU A 50 -4.88 2.27 11.87
N ALA A 51 -5.34 3.23 11.07
CA ALA A 51 -6.59 3.08 10.34
C ALA A 51 -6.51 1.94 9.31
N ILE A 52 -5.37 1.83 8.64
CA ILE A 52 -5.14 0.74 7.69
C ILE A 52 -5.14 -0.61 8.42
N THR A 53 -4.48 -0.68 9.56
CA THR A 53 -4.45 -1.89 10.38
C THR A 53 -5.86 -2.30 10.82
N ASP A 54 -6.66 -1.33 11.26
CA ASP A 54 -8.05 -1.58 11.65
C ASP A 54 -8.85 -2.16 10.50
N GLU A 55 -8.68 -1.63 9.30
CA GLU A 55 -9.40 -2.10 8.13
C GLU A 55 -9.00 -3.53 7.77
N LEU A 56 -7.70 -3.84 7.84
CA LEU A 56 -7.23 -5.20 7.58
C LEU A 56 -7.75 -6.18 8.64
N CYS A 57 -7.75 -5.79 9.90
CA CYS A 57 -8.27 -6.63 10.98
C CYS A 57 -9.77 -6.91 10.81
N ARG A 58 -10.49 -5.97 10.21
CA ARG A 58 -11.90 -6.13 9.92
C ARG A 58 -12.15 -7.10 8.78
N ARG A 59 -11.28 -7.11 7.78
CA ARG A 59 -11.45 -7.92 6.56
C ARG A 59 -10.81 -9.29 6.63
N PHE A 60 -9.74 -9.43 7.40
CA PHE A 60 -8.95 -10.66 7.46
C PHE A 60 -8.86 -11.16 8.89
N GLN A 61 -8.79 -12.48 9.03
CA GLN A 61 -8.55 -13.10 10.31
C GLN A 61 -7.04 -13.16 10.55
N GLY A 62 -6.63 -12.88 11.78
CA GLY A 62 -5.24 -12.95 12.15
C GLY A 62 -4.94 -12.13 13.39
N ASP A 63 -3.72 -12.26 13.87
CA ASP A 63 -3.23 -11.51 15.01
C ASP A 63 -3.02 -10.06 14.59
N ARG A 64 -3.61 -9.14 15.35
CA ARG A 64 -3.48 -7.70 15.07
C ARG A 64 -2.02 -7.25 15.02
N GLU A 65 -1.18 -7.80 15.88
CA GLU A 65 0.23 -7.41 15.91
C GLU A 65 0.97 -7.84 14.64
N VAL A 66 0.63 -9.00 14.10
CA VAL A 66 1.20 -9.48 12.84
C VAL A 66 0.73 -8.59 11.69
N ILE A 67 -0.56 -8.28 11.66
CA ILE A 67 -1.13 -7.40 10.64
C ILE A 67 -0.50 -6.02 10.70
N ARG A 68 -0.36 -5.49 11.91
CA ARG A 68 0.26 -4.18 12.12
C ARG A 68 1.70 -4.14 11.61
N ALA A 69 2.46 -5.21 11.87
CA ALA A 69 3.83 -5.31 11.39
C ALA A 69 3.88 -5.36 9.86
N ASP A 70 2.94 -6.07 9.23
CA ASP A 70 2.87 -6.13 7.78
C ASP A 70 2.53 -4.77 7.19
N VAL A 71 1.60 -4.05 7.79
CA VAL A 71 1.25 -2.69 7.35
C VAL A 71 2.47 -1.77 7.44
N ALA A 72 3.17 -1.80 8.57
CA ALA A 72 4.36 -0.99 8.76
C ALA A 72 5.44 -1.30 7.73
N ASP A 73 5.64 -2.57 7.41
CA ASP A 73 6.63 -2.99 6.41
C ASP A 73 6.27 -2.46 5.02
N VAL A 74 5.02 -2.61 4.61
CA VAL A 74 4.57 -2.13 3.30
C VAL A 74 4.66 -0.61 3.23
N VAL A 75 4.23 0.08 4.26
CA VAL A 75 4.30 1.55 4.30
C VAL A 75 5.74 2.03 4.22
N THR A 76 6.65 1.36 4.92
CA THR A 76 8.07 1.71 4.87
C THR A 76 8.63 1.55 3.46
N ARG A 77 8.31 0.46 2.79
CA ARG A 77 8.74 0.23 1.41
C ARG A 77 8.19 1.29 0.47
N LEU A 78 6.93 1.64 0.64
CA LEU A 78 6.30 2.68 -0.18
C LEU A 78 6.93 4.04 0.05
N LYS A 79 7.31 4.36 1.28
CA LYS A 79 8.02 5.59 1.57
C LYS A 79 9.40 5.64 0.92
N GLU A 80 10.10 4.50 0.91
CA GLU A 80 11.44 4.42 0.32
C GLU A 80 11.43 4.71 -1.17
N ILE A 81 10.39 4.33 -1.86
CA ILE A 81 10.27 4.60 -3.31
C ILE A 81 9.56 5.92 -3.61
N GLY A 82 9.21 6.68 -2.59
CA GLY A 82 8.54 7.96 -2.77
C GLY A 82 7.07 7.85 -3.13
N ALA A 83 6.45 6.70 -2.86
CA ALA A 83 5.05 6.47 -3.23
C ALA A 83 4.05 7.04 -2.22
N ILE A 84 4.51 7.47 -1.07
CA ILE A 84 3.64 8.03 -0.02
C ILE A 84 3.97 9.49 0.24
N VAL A 85 2.92 10.29 0.33
CA VAL A 85 3.00 11.70 0.73
C VAL A 85 2.42 11.80 2.14
N GLU A 86 3.11 12.48 3.00
CA GLU A 86 2.63 12.72 4.37
C GLU A 86 1.99 14.08 4.55
#